data_36ed3f27f955e5428f53ae5514175493
#
_entry.id   36ed3f27f955e5428f53ae5514175493
#
_cell.length_a   1.000
_cell.length_b   1.000
_cell.length_c   1.000
_cell.angle_alpha   90.00
_cell.angle_beta   90.00
_cell.angle_gamma   90.00
#
_symmetry.space_group_name_H-M   'P 1'
#
loop_
_entity.id
_entity.type
_entity.pdbx_description
1 polymer ?
#
loop_
_entity_poly.entity_id
_entity_poly.type
_entity_poly.pdbx_seq_one_letter_code
_entity_poly.pdbx_strand_id
1 'polypeptide(L)'
;MDNGLVMIQRGFRMEVGTAPDHAFDSIFSGNTTEICPVGALTASSYRFKARPWELKRVPSVCNNCSVGCNARVDVRVDRVTRLMSRNNDEVDDGWLCNRGRWDFGFVNNPNRLRTPLIRRNGTLAPATWDEALSFVATKLKDIAGTHGAQAVAGIGSTRTTNEETYLFQKLLRQALKTNNIDHHHGRFNGPRDSLTGKAWMMTSSIADLEKASHIVLVASDPYERQPVLNLRLKKAMRGGTKITIINSATTEMDRFEASDVYSVRKINIPENGAGAAAKLMLRYALNHDGVGAGSKVEVPAAKEIEAAEQSFGSEVTEKLQQVAAELVSAGTAAKGAIILYDELATLDPGAEKLATDLQALAVVTNNIDRIGSGVGPLFGDANSLGARDMGLLPDALPGYVATAEKGLAYDEILSNPQVKALFVMGANPARHLASGELPKTLEFLVVQDIALTETAQQADVVLPAVTFAEKDGTMTNVDHHVQIVRRALRPLPGAKADWEILIALANRLGQNWTYASPRDIFDEIADNNPFYAGLSYEDLGLLGARTQEQEVARA
;
A
#
# COMPACT_ATOMS: atom_id res chain seq x y z
N MET A 1 -0.44 24.06 7.52
CA MET A 1 -0.23 25.15 6.83
C MET A 1 -1.35 25.42 5.87
N ASP A 2 -2.49 24.93 6.21
CA ASP A 2 -3.73 25.29 5.57
C ASP A 2 -4.35 26.36 6.42
N ASN A 3 -4.35 27.62 5.94
CA ASN A 3 -4.93 28.77 6.63
C ASN A 3 -6.45 28.84 6.43
N GLY A 4 -7.11 27.67 6.44
CA GLY A 4 -8.56 27.58 6.21
C GLY A 4 -9.41 28.15 7.35
N LEU A 5 -8.90 28.16 8.58
CA LEU A 5 -9.59 28.76 9.73
C LEU A 5 -8.85 30.01 10.19
N VAL A 6 -9.61 31.06 10.43
CA VAL A 6 -9.12 32.37 10.90
C VAL A 6 -9.94 32.83 12.09
N MET A 7 -9.36 33.72 12.90
CA MET A 7 -10.09 34.41 13.95
C MET A 7 -10.72 35.66 13.35
N ILE A 8 -12.04 35.73 13.38
CA ILE A 8 -12.82 36.85 12.89
C ILE A 8 -13.20 37.73 14.07
N GLN A 9 -13.16 39.06 13.90
CA GLN A 9 -13.44 40.08 14.91
C GLN A 9 -12.43 40.10 16.08
N ARG A 10 -12.74 40.81 17.18
CA ARG A 10 -11.87 41.00 18.35
C ARG A 10 -12.68 41.00 19.65
N GLY A 11 -12.00 40.73 20.75
CA GLY A 11 -12.57 40.74 22.11
C GLY A 11 -13.68 39.69 22.24
N PHE A 12 -14.77 40.06 22.91
CA PHE A 12 -15.87 39.13 23.18
C PHE A 12 -16.68 38.72 21.94
N ARG A 13 -16.47 39.38 20.81
CA ARG A 13 -17.09 39.03 19.52
C ARG A 13 -16.19 38.14 18.64
N MET A 14 -15.05 37.72 19.18
CA MET A 14 -14.11 36.89 18.45
C MET A 14 -14.72 35.52 18.17
N GLU A 15 -14.72 35.11 16.91
CA GLU A 15 -15.22 33.80 16.46
C GLU A 15 -14.26 33.13 15.51
N VAL A 16 -14.31 31.81 15.44
CA VAL A 16 -13.57 31.02 14.45
C VAL A 16 -14.41 30.89 13.20
N GLY A 17 -13.87 31.29 12.06
CA GLY A 17 -14.54 31.21 10.76
C GLY A 17 -13.55 30.96 9.65
N THR A 18 -14.02 31.07 8.41
CA THR A 18 -13.18 31.01 7.20
C THR A 18 -12.98 32.43 6.65
N ALA A 19 -11.83 32.68 6.03
CA ALA A 19 -11.63 33.91 5.28
C ALA A 19 -12.63 33.96 4.09
N PRO A 20 -13.05 35.15 3.64
CA PRO A 20 -13.88 35.27 2.45
C PRO A 20 -13.23 34.54 1.27
N ASP A 21 -14.02 33.79 0.50
CA ASP A 21 -13.61 33.01 -0.67
C ASP A 21 -12.62 31.87 -0.41
N HIS A 22 -12.38 31.52 0.88
CA HIS A 22 -11.57 30.37 1.27
C HIS A 22 -12.44 29.30 1.92
N ALA A 23 -12.52 28.15 1.27
CA ALA A 23 -13.19 26.98 1.85
C ALA A 23 -12.33 26.34 2.96
N PHE A 24 -12.99 25.70 3.93
CA PHE A 24 -12.32 24.84 4.90
C PHE A 24 -12.30 23.41 4.36
N ASP A 25 -11.47 23.15 3.36
CA ASP A 25 -11.41 21.93 2.55
C ASP A 25 -10.14 21.10 2.75
N SER A 26 -9.28 21.46 3.70
CA SER A 26 -8.09 20.68 4.04
C SER A 26 -8.42 19.21 4.24
N ILE A 27 -7.61 18.32 3.64
CA ILE A 27 -7.73 16.86 3.84
C ILE A 27 -7.48 16.41 5.29
N PHE A 28 -7.11 17.34 6.17
CA PHE A 28 -6.94 17.17 7.61
C PHE A 28 -7.95 17.93 8.44
N SER A 29 -8.95 18.55 7.83
CA SER A 29 -9.97 19.35 8.52
C SER A 29 -10.69 18.57 9.64
N GLY A 30 -10.83 17.26 9.51
CA GLY A 30 -11.42 16.40 10.52
C GLY A 30 -10.68 16.34 11.85
N ASN A 31 -9.38 16.65 11.88
CA ASN A 31 -8.63 16.67 13.14
C ASN A 31 -9.08 17.83 14.06
N THR A 32 -9.64 18.90 13.52
CA THR A 32 -10.20 20.01 14.32
C THR A 32 -11.34 19.53 15.22
N THR A 33 -12.11 18.53 14.81
CA THR A 33 -13.19 17.94 15.62
C THR A 33 -12.67 17.10 16.79
N GLU A 34 -11.45 16.58 16.71
CA GLU A 34 -10.79 15.86 17.80
C GLU A 34 -10.11 16.80 18.78
N ILE A 35 -9.47 17.84 18.25
CA ILE A 35 -8.70 18.80 19.05
C ILE A 35 -9.62 19.74 19.84
N CYS A 36 -10.84 20.02 19.31
CA CYS A 36 -11.78 20.91 19.97
C CYS A 36 -12.33 20.29 21.27
N PRO A 37 -11.90 20.76 22.47
CA PRO A 37 -12.26 20.11 23.73
C PRO A 37 -13.70 20.39 24.16
N VAL A 38 -14.31 21.45 23.65
CA VAL A 38 -15.66 21.91 24.07
C VAL A 38 -16.78 21.41 23.16
N GLY A 39 -16.46 20.65 22.09
CA GLY A 39 -17.43 20.11 21.16
C GLY A 39 -18.14 21.17 20.29
N ALA A 40 -17.54 22.35 20.12
CA ALA A 40 -18.03 23.39 19.22
C ALA A 40 -17.85 22.98 17.75
N LEU A 41 -16.73 22.33 17.43
CA LEU A 41 -16.47 21.74 16.12
C LEU A 41 -16.80 20.26 16.17
N THR A 42 -17.77 19.85 15.36
CA THR A 42 -18.25 18.45 15.31
C THR A 42 -18.34 17.98 13.87
N ALA A 43 -18.01 16.70 13.63
CA ALA A 43 -18.23 16.10 12.33
C ALA A 43 -19.71 15.94 12.04
N SER A 44 -20.19 16.45 10.91
CA SER A 44 -21.60 16.34 10.48
C SER A 44 -22.03 14.87 10.38
N SER A 45 -21.13 14.00 9.95
CA SER A 45 -21.35 12.55 9.84
C SER A 45 -21.59 11.86 11.18
N TYR A 46 -21.12 12.43 12.31
CA TYR A 46 -21.25 11.87 13.65
C TYR A 46 -22.29 12.60 14.51
N ARG A 47 -22.58 13.87 14.20
CA ARG A 47 -23.50 14.71 14.99
C ARG A 47 -24.83 14.01 15.26
N PHE A 48 -25.26 13.97 16.53
CA PHE A 48 -26.50 13.35 17.03
C PHE A 48 -26.59 11.81 16.90
N LYS A 49 -25.52 11.11 16.53
CA LYS A 49 -25.57 9.64 16.37
C LYS A 49 -25.29 8.87 17.64
N ALA A 50 -24.42 9.37 18.50
CA ALA A 50 -24.08 8.69 19.76
C ALA A 50 -23.50 9.66 20.78
N ARG A 51 -23.59 9.27 22.07
CA ARG A 51 -22.84 9.91 23.14
C ARG A 51 -21.52 9.16 23.38
N PRO A 52 -20.45 9.82 23.87
CA PRO A 52 -19.15 9.19 24.06
C PRO A 52 -19.16 7.92 24.93
N TRP A 53 -20.06 7.83 25.91
CA TRP A 53 -20.19 6.68 26.81
C TRP A 53 -21.01 5.52 26.24
N GLU A 54 -21.71 5.72 25.12
CA GLU A 54 -22.45 4.67 24.40
C GLU A 54 -21.56 3.90 23.43
N LEU A 55 -20.31 4.33 23.26
CA LEU A 55 -19.40 3.81 22.25
C LEU A 55 -18.52 2.69 22.81
N LYS A 56 -18.51 1.57 22.11
CA LYS A 56 -17.41 0.59 22.18
C LYS A 56 -16.24 1.15 21.34
N ARG A 57 -15.06 1.24 21.96
CA ARG A 57 -13.85 1.79 21.34
C ARG A 57 -12.85 0.68 21.11
N VAL A 58 -12.48 0.45 19.86
CA VAL A 58 -11.56 -0.62 19.48
C VAL A 58 -10.33 -0.04 18.80
N PRO A 59 -9.12 -0.24 19.36
CA PRO A 59 -7.89 0.14 18.68
C PRO A 59 -7.70 -0.72 17.43
N SER A 60 -7.37 -0.11 16.30
CA SER A 60 -7.16 -0.79 15.03
C SER A 60 -6.23 0.05 14.15
N VAL A 61 -6.18 -0.25 12.87
CA VAL A 61 -5.36 0.40 11.85
C VAL A 61 -6.26 0.92 10.73
N CYS A 62 -5.89 2.04 10.15
CA CYS A 62 -6.54 2.59 8.97
C CYS A 62 -6.18 1.74 7.74
N ASN A 63 -7.18 1.31 6.97
CA ASN A 63 -7.01 0.46 5.79
C ASN A 63 -7.08 1.21 4.45
N ASN A 64 -6.84 2.53 4.43
CA ASN A 64 -6.98 3.32 3.20
C ASN A 64 -5.70 3.47 2.39
N CYS A 65 -4.54 3.58 3.02
CA CYS A 65 -3.26 3.70 2.32
C CYS A 65 -2.11 3.07 3.10
N SER A 66 -0.96 2.96 2.47
CA SER A 66 0.23 2.28 2.98
C SER A 66 0.90 2.93 4.19
N VAL A 67 0.50 4.12 4.61
CA VAL A 67 1.01 4.71 5.87
C VAL A 67 0.62 3.87 7.08
N GLY A 68 -0.57 3.22 7.06
CA GLY A 68 -1.00 2.37 8.16
C GLY A 68 -1.25 3.15 9.47
N CYS A 69 -1.88 4.33 9.39
CA CYS A 69 -2.14 5.15 10.57
C CYS A 69 -2.89 4.37 11.65
N ASN A 70 -2.45 4.51 12.91
CA ASN A 70 -3.16 3.96 14.04
C ASN A 70 -4.51 4.66 14.22
N ALA A 71 -5.57 3.87 14.26
CA ALA A 71 -6.93 4.37 14.37
C ALA A 71 -7.69 3.72 15.53
N ARG A 72 -8.70 4.39 15.99
CA ARG A 72 -9.69 3.87 16.93
C ARG A 72 -11.04 3.80 16.22
N VAL A 73 -11.60 2.63 16.14
CA VAL A 73 -12.93 2.39 15.58
C VAL A 73 -13.96 2.53 16.70
N ASP A 74 -14.80 3.54 16.63
CA ASP A 74 -15.89 3.77 17.58
C ASP A 74 -17.20 3.17 17.02
N VAL A 75 -17.78 2.24 17.78
CA VAL A 75 -18.95 1.44 17.37
C VAL A 75 -20.10 1.68 18.34
N ARG A 76 -21.33 1.82 17.78
CA ARG A 76 -22.59 1.81 18.53
C ARG A 76 -23.57 0.87 17.84
N VAL A 77 -24.12 -0.09 18.58
CA VAL A 77 -25.16 -1.03 18.11
C VAL A 77 -24.83 -1.60 16.72
N ASP A 78 -23.73 -2.35 16.63
CA ASP A 78 -23.26 -3.03 15.42
C ASP A 78 -23.04 -2.13 14.18
N ARG A 79 -22.75 -0.85 14.39
CA ARG A 79 -22.38 0.10 13.34
C ARG A 79 -21.14 0.89 13.70
N VAL A 80 -20.24 1.06 12.76
CA VAL A 80 -19.14 2.04 12.88
C VAL A 80 -19.76 3.43 12.83
N THR A 81 -19.48 4.24 13.85
CA THR A 81 -20.00 5.61 13.94
C THR A 81 -18.98 6.66 13.55
N ARG A 82 -17.69 6.37 13.83
CA ARG A 82 -16.56 7.21 13.44
C ARG A 82 -15.24 6.46 13.58
N LEU A 83 -14.22 6.94 12.89
CA LEU A 83 -12.81 6.62 13.15
C LEU A 83 -12.14 7.85 13.74
N MET A 84 -11.30 7.62 14.76
CA MET A 84 -10.53 8.65 15.47
C MET A 84 -9.05 8.33 15.32
N SER A 85 -8.18 9.33 15.39
CA SER A 85 -6.74 9.11 15.45
C SER A 85 -6.35 8.43 16.77
N ARG A 86 -5.26 7.71 16.75
CA ARG A 86 -4.63 7.12 17.93
C ARG A 86 -3.12 7.26 17.76
N ASN A 87 -2.51 8.06 18.63
CA ASN A 87 -1.13 8.47 18.48
C ASN A 87 -0.15 7.29 18.35
N ASN A 88 0.68 7.36 17.33
CA ASN A 88 1.88 6.56 17.15
C ASN A 88 2.97 7.45 16.54
N ASP A 89 3.95 7.85 17.36
CA ASP A 89 5.01 8.79 16.94
C ASP A 89 5.87 8.24 15.80
N GLU A 90 5.97 6.92 15.69
CA GLU A 90 6.73 6.25 14.60
C GLU A 90 5.99 6.30 13.27
N VAL A 91 4.65 6.33 13.26
CA VAL A 91 3.83 6.23 12.05
C VAL A 91 3.12 7.54 11.73
N ASP A 92 2.16 7.94 12.56
CA ASP A 92 1.19 8.99 12.22
C ASP A 92 1.30 10.28 13.04
N ASP A 93 2.11 10.30 14.12
CA ASP A 93 2.28 11.47 14.99
C ASP A 93 0.92 12.03 15.48
N GLY A 94 -0.06 11.13 15.69
CA GLY A 94 -1.41 11.46 16.13
C GLY A 94 -2.34 12.01 15.05
N TRP A 95 -1.95 12.02 13.79
CA TRP A 95 -2.77 12.53 12.70
C TRP A 95 -3.58 11.44 12.00
N LEU A 96 -4.77 11.80 11.54
CA LEU A 96 -5.59 10.97 10.65
C LEU A 96 -6.21 11.87 9.58
N CYS A 97 -5.99 11.53 8.31
CA CYS A 97 -6.57 12.29 7.20
C CYS A 97 -8.09 12.07 7.09
N ASN A 98 -8.78 12.96 6.36
CA ASN A 98 -10.23 12.89 6.19
C ASN A 98 -10.67 11.57 5.53
N ARG A 99 -9.89 11.03 4.59
CA ARG A 99 -10.16 9.73 3.98
C ARG A 99 -10.14 8.62 5.04
N GLY A 100 -9.07 8.54 5.87
CA GLY A 100 -9.00 7.57 6.96
C GLY A 100 -10.10 7.73 8.00
N ARG A 101 -10.59 8.97 8.20
CA ARG A 101 -11.59 9.30 9.20
C ARG A 101 -13.03 9.02 8.78
N TRP A 102 -13.37 9.21 7.52
CA TRP A 102 -14.75 9.20 7.05
C TRP A 102 -15.07 8.16 5.99
N ASP A 103 -14.08 7.58 5.33
CA ASP A 103 -14.28 6.58 4.29
C ASP A 103 -14.49 5.16 4.87
N PHE A 104 -15.40 5.06 5.82
CA PHE A 104 -15.87 3.78 6.37
C PHE A 104 -17.31 3.43 5.97
N GLY A 105 -17.90 4.22 5.07
CA GLY A 105 -19.30 4.06 4.64
C GLY A 105 -19.61 2.67 4.12
N PHE A 106 -18.63 2.04 3.44
CA PHE A 106 -18.75 0.69 2.91
C PHE A 106 -18.98 -0.38 3.99
N VAL A 107 -18.42 -0.19 5.20
CA VAL A 107 -18.63 -1.11 6.35
C VAL A 107 -20.10 -1.19 6.74
N ASN A 108 -20.79 -0.03 6.72
CA ASN A 108 -22.17 0.09 7.12
C ASN A 108 -23.16 -0.05 5.96
N ASN A 109 -22.70 -0.34 4.75
CA ASN A 109 -23.56 -0.41 3.55
C ASN A 109 -24.58 -1.55 3.69
N PRO A 110 -25.87 -1.28 3.59
CA PRO A 110 -26.92 -2.32 3.69
C PRO A 110 -26.90 -3.32 2.54
N ASN A 111 -26.32 -2.95 1.39
CA ASN A 111 -26.24 -3.77 0.18
C ASN A 111 -25.02 -4.73 0.18
N ARG A 112 -24.34 -4.88 1.31
CA ARG A 112 -23.27 -5.86 1.43
C ARG A 112 -23.78 -7.29 1.27
N LEU A 113 -22.95 -8.12 0.67
CA LEU A 113 -23.23 -9.55 0.48
C LEU A 113 -23.38 -10.26 1.83
N ARG A 114 -24.36 -11.16 1.91
CA ARG A 114 -24.65 -11.95 3.12
C ARG A 114 -24.76 -13.45 2.85
N THR A 115 -25.04 -13.81 1.60
CA THR A 115 -25.29 -15.20 1.21
C THR A 115 -24.44 -15.51 -0.01
N PRO A 116 -23.80 -16.70 -0.07
CA PRO A 116 -23.15 -17.15 -1.29
C PRO A 116 -24.10 -17.14 -2.47
N LEU A 117 -23.61 -16.78 -3.64
CA LEU A 117 -24.39 -16.76 -4.87
C LEU A 117 -23.73 -17.70 -5.89
N ILE A 118 -24.56 -18.47 -6.61
CA ILE A 118 -24.13 -19.31 -7.73
C ILE A 118 -24.92 -18.90 -8.97
N ARG A 119 -24.24 -18.79 -10.11
CA ARG A 119 -24.89 -18.49 -11.41
C ARG A 119 -25.64 -19.71 -11.92
N ARG A 120 -26.95 -19.57 -12.06
CA ARG A 120 -27.86 -20.59 -12.60
C ARG A 120 -28.68 -19.96 -13.70
N ASN A 121 -28.69 -20.56 -14.87
CA ASN A 121 -29.43 -20.05 -16.04
C ASN A 121 -29.15 -18.55 -16.33
N GLY A 122 -27.87 -18.14 -16.20
CA GLY A 122 -27.43 -16.76 -16.45
C GLY A 122 -27.64 -15.78 -15.27
N THR A 123 -28.33 -16.17 -14.20
CA THR A 123 -28.64 -15.30 -13.06
C THR A 123 -27.95 -15.79 -11.77
N LEU A 124 -27.38 -14.87 -10.98
CA LEU A 124 -26.85 -15.17 -9.66
C LEU A 124 -27.99 -15.45 -8.68
N ALA A 125 -28.02 -16.65 -8.10
CA ALA A 125 -29.04 -17.12 -7.15
C ALA A 125 -28.40 -17.48 -5.80
N PRO A 126 -29.09 -17.23 -4.68
CA PRO A 126 -28.62 -17.62 -3.36
C PRO A 126 -28.35 -19.13 -3.24
N ALA A 127 -27.27 -19.48 -2.53
CA ALA A 127 -26.85 -20.84 -2.26
C ALA A 127 -26.39 -20.99 -0.79
N THR A 128 -26.30 -22.23 -0.32
CA THR A 128 -25.66 -22.49 0.97
C THR A 128 -24.14 -22.44 0.85
N TRP A 129 -23.44 -22.24 1.98
CA TRP A 129 -21.98 -22.29 2.02
C TRP A 129 -21.43 -23.64 1.56
N ASP A 130 -22.07 -24.73 1.97
CA ASP A 130 -21.62 -26.06 1.60
C ASP A 130 -21.74 -26.31 0.09
N GLU A 131 -22.89 -25.93 -0.47
CA GLU A 131 -23.11 -26.01 -1.92
C GLU A 131 -22.10 -25.17 -2.71
N ALA A 132 -21.91 -23.88 -2.32
CA ALA A 132 -21.02 -22.98 -3.02
C ALA A 132 -19.56 -23.44 -2.98
N LEU A 133 -19.05 -23.81 -1.80
CA LEU A 133 -17.67 -24.24 -1.64
C LEU A 133 -17.42 -25.61 -2.32
N SER A 134 -18.39 -26.53 -2.29
CA SER A 134 -18.27 -27.81 -2.98
C SER A 134 -18.27 -27.62 -4.50
N PHE A 135 -19.11 -26.72 -5.01
CA PHE A 135 -19.13 -26.39 -6.43
C PHE A 135 -17.81 -25.75 -6.88
N VAL A 136 -17.28 -24.76 -6.11
CA VAL A 136 -15.98 -24.14 -6.40
C VAL A 136 -14.85 -25.18 -6.40
N ALA A 137 -14.77 -26.02 -5.36
CA ALA A 137 -13.73 -27.04 -5.26
C ALA A 137 -13.77 -28.03 -6.43
N THR A 138 -14.96 -28.50 -6.83
CA THR A 138 -15.14 -29.42 -7.95
C THR A 138 -14.70 -28.75 -9.25
N LYS A 139 -15.19 -27.54 -9.54
CA LYS A 139 -14.86 -26.82 -10.78
C LYS A 139 -13.36 -26.51 -10.93
N LEU A 140 -12.71 -26.08 -9.84
CA LEU A 140 -11.28 -25.81 -9.85
C LEU A 140 -10.46 -27.09 -10.09
N LYS A 141 -10.86 -28.22 -9.48
CA LYS A 141 -10.23 -29.54 -9.72
C LYS A 141 -10.43 -30.01 -11.15
N ASP A 142 -11.64 -29.91 -11.69
CA ASP A 142 -11.97 -30.35 -13.04
C ASP A 142 -11.17 -29.57 -14.08
N ILE A 143 -11.09 -28.23 -13.93
CA ILE A 143 -10.32 -27.38 -14.86
C ILE A 143 -8.82 -27.68 -14.75
N ALA A 144 -8.29 -27.78 -13.52
CA ALA A 144 -6.88 -28.15 -13.32
C ALA A 144 -6.57 -29.55 -13.87
N GLY A 145 -7.50 -30.50 -13.76
CA GLY A 145 -7.36 -31.85 -14.31
C GLY A 145 -7.44 -31.91 -15.85
N THR A 146 -8.27 -31.05 -16.45
CA THR A 146 -8.50 -31.06 -17.91
C THR A 146 -7.46 -30.23 -18.65
N HIS A 147 -7.13 -29.04 -18.14
CA HIS A 147 -6.29 -28.05 -18.83
C HIS A 147 -4.89 -27.90 -18.20
N GLY A 148 -4.64 -28.60 -17.09
CA GLY A 148 -3.42 -28.46 -16.29
C GLY A 148 -3.53 -27.37 -15.20
N ALA A 149 -2.67 -27.47 -14.19
CA ALA A 149 -2.65 -26.53 -13.06
C ALA A 149 -2.46 -25.06 -13.47
N GLN A 150 -1.72 -24.83 -14.55
CA GLN A 150 -1.45 -23.48 -15.07
C GLN A 150 -2.67 -22.81 -15.73
N ALA A 151 -3.76 -23.54 -15.94
CA ALA A 151 -5.03 -22.97 -16.41
C ALA A 151 -5.82 -22.30 -15.26
N VAL A 152 -5.37 -22.45 -14.03
CA VAL A 152 -5.96 -21.79 -12.84
C VAL A 152 -5.08 -20.61 -12.44
N ALA A 153 -5.71 -19.48 -12.18
CA ALA A 153 -5.03 -18.28 -11.69
C ALA A 153 -5.77 -17.64 -10.51
N GLY A 154 -5.06 -16.83 -9.74
CA GLY A 154 -5.60 -16.07 -8.63
C GLY A 154 -5.20 -14.60 -8.65
N ILE A 155 -6.15 -13.72 -8.37
CA ILE A 155 -5.91 -12.30 -8.15
C ILE A 155 -6.33 -11.96 -6.73
N GLY A 156 -5.36 -11.57 -5.90
CA GLY A 156 -5.59 -11.15 -4.52
C GLY A 156 -5.66 -9.64 -4.37
N SER A 157 -5.76 -9.20 -3.11
CA SER A 157 -5.93 -7.80 -2.75
C SER A 157 -4.82 -7.31 -1.83
N THR A 158 -4.44 -6.07 -2.01
CA THR A 158 -3.55 -5.30 -1.13
C THR A 158 -4.29 -4.65 0.06
N ARG A 159 -5.56 -5.01 0.27
CA ARG A 159 -6.42 -4.53 1.37
C ARG A 159 -6.88 -5.63 2.32
N THR A 160 -6.53 -6.87 2.03
CA THR A 160 -6.71 -8.03 2.92
C THR A 160 -5.57 -8.08 3.94
N THR A 161 -5.76 -8.85 5.01
CA THR A 161 -4.72 -9.01 6.03
C THR A 161 -3.58 -9.90 5.54
N ASN A 162 -2.44 -9.87 6.24
CA ASN A 162 -1.30 -10.73 5.92
C ASN A 162 -1.71 -12.21 5.95
N GLU A 163 -2.47 -12.61 6.96
CA GLU A 163 -2.93 -13.99 7.15
C GLU A 163 -3.82 -14.47 5.99
N GLU A 164 -4.74 -13.62 5.55
CA GLU A 164 -5.63 -13.93 4.42
C GLU A 164 -4.85 -14.03 3.12
N THR A 165 -3.94 -13.11 2.89
CA THR A 165 -3.06 -13.11 1.72
C THR A 165 -2.14 -14.33 1.71
N TYR A 166 -1.56 -14.66 2.87
CA TYR A 166 -0.73 -15.86 3.04
C TYR A 166 -1.50 -17.15 2.73
N LEU A 167 -2.70 -17.30 3.26
CA LEU A 167 -3.53 -18.47 2.95
C LEU A 167 -3.98 -18.51 1.49
N PHE A 168 -4.25 -17.37 0.87
CA PHE A 168 -4.66 -17.33 -0.54
C PHE A 168 -3.56 -17.85 -1.47
N GLN A 169 -2.34 -17.35 -1.34
CA GLN A 169 -1.22 -17.88 -2.14
C GLN A 169 -0.91 -19.34 -1.79
N LYS A 170 -1.00 -19.72 -0.52
CA LYS A 170 -0.80 -21.09 -0.07
C LYS A 170 -1.81 -22.06 -0.69
N LEU A 171 -3.09 -21.67 -0.76
CA LEU A 171 -4.15 -22.42 -1.43
C LEU A 171 -3.83 -22.68 -2.90
N LEU A 172 -3.48 -21.63 -3.64
CA LEU A 172 -3.20 -21.72 -5.07
C LEU A 172 -1.96 -22.58 -5.35
N ARG A 173 -0.90 -22.44 -4.57
CA ARG A 173 0.35 -23.18 -4.74
C ARG A 173 0.27 -24.60 -4.23
N GLN A 174 -0.27 -24.82 -3.05
CA GLN A 174 -0.28 -26.16 -2.44
C GLN A 174 -1.42 -27.03 -2.92
N ALA A 175 -2.65 -26.50 -3.03
CA ALA A 175 -3.81 -27.28 -3.42
C ALA A 175 -4.02 -27.32 -4.94
N LEU A 176 -3.81 -26.22 -5.65
CA LEU A 176 -4.06 -26.10 -7.08
C LEU A 176 -2.79 -26.16 -7.95
N LYS A 177 -1.59 -26.15 -7.31
CA LYS A 177 -0.28 -26.32 -7.95
C LYS A 177 0.03 -25.27 -9.04
N THR A 178 -0.41 -24.02 -8.85
CA THR A 178 -0.16 -22.92 -9.78
C THR A 178 0.59 -21.77 -9.12
N ASN A 179 1.48 -21.11 -9.88
CA ASN A 179 2.13 -19.85 -9.53
C ASN A 179 1.50 -18.66 -10.25
N ASN A 180 0.40 -18.83 -10.97
CA ASN A 180 -0.34 -17.74 -11.62
C ASN A 180 -1.11 -16.95 -10.55
N ILE A 181 -0.39 -16.17 -9.78
CA ILE A 181 -0.89 -15.44 -8.60
C ILE A 181 -0.30 -14.05 -8.60
N ASP A 182 -1.15 -13.04 -8.55
CA ASP A 182 -0.69 -11.66 -8.45
C ASP A 182 -1.78 -10.75 -7.86
N HIS A 183 -1.50 -9.46 -7.77
CA HIS A 183 -2.42 -8.40 -7.36
C HIS A 183 -2.32 -7.19 -8.30
N HIS A 184 -3.31 -6.29 -8.28
CA HIS A 184 -3.35 -5.14 -9.21
C HIS A 184 -2.06 -4.30 -9.19
N HIS A 185 -1.47 -4.11 -8.03
CA HIS A 185 -0.19 -3.39 -7.87
C HIS A 185 1.04 -4.30 -8.06
N GLY A 186 0.86 -5.55 -8.46
CA GLY A 186 1.94 -6.50 -8.77
C GLY A 186 2.79 -6.11 -9.98
N ARG A 187 2.30 -5.18 -10.79
CA ARG A 187 3.02 -4.59 -11.92
C ARG A 187 4.29 -3.83 -11.53
N PHE A 188 4.46 -3.49 -10.27
CA PHE A 188 5.62 -2.77 -9.80
C PHE A 188 6.93 -3.49 -10.19
N ASN A 189 7.68 -2.87 -11.09
CA ASN A 189 8.95 -3.37 -11.59
C ASN A 189 10.10 -2.90 -10.69
N GLY A 190 10.19 -3.42 -9.48
CA GLY A 190 11.32 -3.14 -8.62
C GLY A 190 12.36 -4.27 -8.66
N PRO A 191 13.58 -4.04 -8.19
CA PRO A 191 14.64 -5.03 -8.17
C PRO A 191 14.31 -6.13 -7.16
N ARG A 192 14.29 -7.37 -7.61
CA ARG A 192 14.10 -8.54 -6.75
C ARG A 192 15.38 -8.92 -6.03
N ASP A 193 16.50 -8.76 -6.73
CA ASP A 193 17.84 -8.81 -6.15
C ASP A 193 18.22 -7.40 -5.69
N SER A 194 17.74 -7.03 -4.52
CA SER A 194 18.02 -5.73 -3.95
C SER A 194 19.53 -5.53 -3.73
N LEU A 195 20.06 -4.44 -4.25
CA LEU A 195 21.43 -4.01 -3.96
C LEU A 195 21.66 -3.77 -2.46
N THR A 196 20.60 -3.53 -1.72
CA THR A 196 20.61 -3.26 -0.28
C THR A 196 20.32 -4.49 0.56
N GLY A 197 20.03 -5.66 -0.03
CA GLY A 197 19.52 -6.83 0.69
C GLY A 197 18.08 -6.68 1.21
N LYS A 198 17.44 -5.52 1.00
CA LYS A 198 16.11 -5.17 1.48
C LYS A 198 15.18 -4.95 0.29
N ALA A 199 14.65 -6.05 -0.23
CA ALA A 199 13.78 -6.00 -1.39
C ALA A 199 12.51 -5.19 -1.10
N TRP A 200 12.10 -4.32 -2.03
CA TRP A 200 10.75 -3.75 -2.14
C TRP A 200 10.24 -2.87 -0.99
N MET A 201 11.06 -2.49 -0.04
CA MET A 201 10.66 -1.69 1.11
C MET A 201 11.29 -0.30 1.08
N MET A 202 10.71 0.62 1.80
CA MET A 202 11.35 1.85 2.19
C MET A 202 12.45 1.52 3.22
N THR A 203 13.71 1.76 2.86
CA THR A 203 14.86 1.43 3.75
C THR A 203 15.03 2.40 4.92
N SER A 204 14.29 3.52 4.93
CA SER A 204 14.12 4.42 6.07
C SER A 204 12.79 4.19 6.76
N SER A 205 12.62 4.71 7.98
CA SER A 205 11.30 4.78 8.61
C SER A 205 10.56 6.06 8.21
N ILE A 206 9.23 6.05 8.42
CA ILE A 206 8.43 7.27 8.30
C ILE A 206 8.96 8.36 9.25
N ALA A 207 9.34 8.00 10.48
CA ALA A 207 9.89 8.94 11.45
C ALA A 207 11.28 9.47 11.06
N ASP A 208 12.08 8.71 10.29
CA ASP A 208 13.41 9.16 9.84
C ASP A 208 13.35 10.27 8.79
N LEU A 209 12.21 10.48 8.14
CA LEU A 209 12.01 11.63 7.25
C LEU A 209 12.34 12.96 7.93
N GLU A 210 12.03 13.09 9.23
CA GLU A 210 12.30 14.29 10.02
C GLU A 210 13.79 14.48 10.37
N LYS A 211 14.60 13.44 10.19
CA LYS A 211 16.03 13.41 10.48
C LYS A 211 16.89 13.62 9.24
N ALA A 212 16.32 13.54 8.04
CA ALA A 212 17.04 13.69 6.78
C ALA A 212 17.56 15.12 6.58
N SER A 213 18.72 15.25 5.92
CA SER A 213 19.21 16.55 5.45
C SER A 213 18.57 16.96 4.12
N HIS A 214 18.24 15.97 3.28
CA HIS A 214 17.64 16.16 1.97
C HIS A 214 16.65 15.04 1.67
N ILE A 215 15.49 15.37 1.14
CA ILE A 215 14.50 14.41 0.63
C ILE A 215 14.25 14.69 -0.84
N VAL A 216 14.38 13.66 -1.67
CA VAL A 216 14.10 13.72 -3.11
C VAL A 216 12.82 12.92 -3.39
N LEU A 217 11.81 13.57 -3.94
CA LEU A 217 10.55 12.96 -4.37
C LEU A 217 10.58 12.79 -5.88
N VAL A 218 10.52 11.57 -6.39
CA VAL A 218 10.54 11.25 -7.82
C VAL A 218 9.17 10.75 -8.27
N ALA A 219 8.56 11.48 -9.20
CA ALA A 219 7.24 11.17 -9.76
C ALA A 219 6.19 10.84 -8.70
N SER A 220 6.22 11.52 -7.56
CA SER A 220 5.38 11.24 -6.40
C SER A 220 4.68 12.49 -5.88
N ASP A 221 3.40 12.35 -5.52
CA ASP A 221 2.66 13.33 -4.71
C ASP A 221 2.04 12.64 -3.48
N PRO A 222 2.75 12.60 -2.34
CA PRO A 222 2.24 12.00 -1.11
C PRO A 222 0.97 12.68 -0.56
N TYR A 223 0.67 13.92 -0.93
CA TYR A 223 -0.56 14.60 -0.48
C TYR A 223 -1.81 13.83 -0.89
N GLU A 224 -1.84 13.35 -2.12
CA GLU A 224 -2.99 12.62 -2.66
C GLU A 224 -3.04 11.16 -2.18
N ARG A 225 -1.91 10.48 -2.18
CA ARG A 225 -1.87 9.03 -1.92
C ARG A 225 -1.58 8.66 -0.47
N GLN A 226 -0.62 9.33 0.18
CA GLN A 226 -0.17 9.10 1.56
C GLN A 226 -0.22 10.41 2.39
N PRO A 227 -1.42 10.96 2.67
CA PRO A 227 -1.53 12.31 3.25
C PRO A 227 -0.74 12.53 4.54
N VAL A 228 -0.72 11.53 5.45
CA VAL A 228 -0.01 11.67 6.72
C VAL A 228 1.51 11.65 6.51
N LEU A 229 2.03 10.89 5.54
CA LEU A 229 3.44 10.97 5.16
C LEU A 229 3.78 12.37 4.64
N ASN A 230 2.88 13.01 3.86
CA ASN A 230 3.08 14.40 3.44
C ASN A 230 3.18 15.38 4.63
N LEU A 231 2.48 15.13 5.75
CA LEU A 231 2.67 15.92 6.98
C LEU A 231 4.06 15.73 7.58
N ARG A 232 4.62 14.52 7.54
CA ARG A 232 5.99 14.24 7.97
C ARG A 232 7.01 15.00 7.10
N LEU A 233 6.79 15.06 5.77
CA LEU A 233 7.61 15.89 4.86
C LEU A 233 7.54 17.36 5.23
N LYS A 234 6.36 17.90 5.52
CA LYS A 234 6.19 19.29 5.97
C LYS A 234 6.85 19.54 7.32
N LYS A 235 6.85 18.57 8.22
CA LYS A 235 7.54 18.66 9.50
C LYS A 235 9.05 18.63 9.33
N ALA A 236 9.57 17.75 8.47
CA ALA A 236 10.97 17.73 8.07
C ALA A 236 11.43 19.07 7.45
N MET A 237 10.65 19.59 6.49
CA MET A 237 10.91 20.90 5.85
C MET A 237 11.00 22.04 6.88
N ARG A 238 10.10 22.08 7.87
CA ARG A 238 10.17 23.06 8.98
C ARG A 238 11.41 22.89 9.84
N GLY A 239 11.91 21.66 9.96
CA GLY A 239 13.15 21.33 10.66
C GLY A 239 14.42 21.67 9.87
N GLY A 240 14.28 22.25 8.64
CA GLY A 240 15.39 22.65 7.80
C GLY A 240 15.81 21.61 6.76
N THR A 241 15.08 20.49 6.63
CA THR A 241 15.32 19.51 5.57
C THR A 241 15.04 20.11 4.20
N LYS A 242 15.98 19.97 3.26
CA LYS A 242 15.79 20.32 1.86
C LYS A 242 14.85 19.32 1.19
N ILE A 243 13.92 19.80 0.36
CA ILE A 243 13.04 18.94 -0.44
C ILE A 243 13.22 19.24 -1.91
N THR A 244 13.54 18.23 -2.71
CA THR A 244 13.56 18.33 -4.17
C THR A 244 12.45 17.47 -4.75
N ILE A 245 11.63 18.05 -5.61
CA ILE A 245 10.51 17.40 -6.28
C ILE A 245 10.88 17.26 -7.75
N ILE A 246 10.95 16.05 -8.26
CA ILE A 246 11.21 15.72 -9.67
C ILE A 246 9.92 15.09 -10.21
N ASN A 247 9.12 15.89 -10.92
CA ASN A 247 7.79 15.44 -11.35
C ASN A 247 7.34 16.17 -12.62
N SER A 248 6.51 15.53 -13.44
CA SER A 248 5.84 16.15 -14.58
C SER A 248 4.59 16.94 -14.17
N ALA A 249 3.92 16.54 -13.12
CA ALA A 249 2.71 17.16 -12.60
C ALA A 249 3.02 18.17 -11.48
N THR A 250 2.09 19.10 -11.26
CA THR A 250 2.10 19.98 -10.09
C THR A 250 1.73 19.17 -8.85
N THR A 251 2.48 19.36 -7.77
CA THR A 251 2.26 18.73 -6.48
C THR A 251 1.89 19.77 -5.42
N GLU A 252 1.31 19.32 -4.31
CA GLU A 252 0.96 20.22 -3.20
C GLU A 252 2.19 20.89 -2.57
N MET A 253 3.33 20.23 -2.61
CA MET A 253 4.59 20.76 -2.07
C MET A 253 5.19 21.89 -2.93
N ASP A 254 4.85 22.00 -4.21
CA ASP A 254 5.36 23.04 -5.12
C ASP A 254 5.04 24.46 -4.62
N ARG A 255 3.95 24.63 -3.87
CA ARG A 255 3.57 25.94 -3.28
C ARG A 255 4.62 26.52 -2.31
N PHE A 256 5.55 25.70 -1.86
CA PHE A 256 6.63 26.13 -0.97
C PHE A 256 7.91 26.52 -1.71
N GLU A 257 8.00 26.34 -3.03
CA GLU A 257 9.17 26.66 -3.83
C GLU A 257 9.51 28.17 -3.78
N ALA A 258 8.49 29.03 -3.77
CA ALA A 258 8.66 30.47 -3.68
C ALA A 258 8.89 31.01 -2.25
N SER A 259 9.13 30.11 -1.28
CA SER A 259 9.29 30.49 0.14
C SER A 259 10.72 30.90 0.44
N ASP A 260 10.92 32.05 1.05
CA ASP A 260 12.21 32.45 1.60
C ASP A 260 12.61 31.73 2.88
N VAL A 261 11.68 30.93 3.46
CA VAL A 261 11.85 30.23 4.73
C VAL A 261 12.19 28.75 4.54
N TYR A 262 11.68 28.13 3.49
CA TYR A 262 11.79 26.71 3.24
C TYR A 262 12.64 26.40 2.01
N SER A 263 13.48 25.37 2.11
CA SER A 263 14.30 24.92 0.99
C SER A 263 13.56 23.87 0.18
N VAL A 264 12.67 24.30 -0.69
CA VAL A 264 11.93 23.43 -1.63
C VAL A 264 12.32 23.81 -3.05
N ARG A 265 12.59 22.81 -3.88
CA ARG A 265 12.95 22.99 -5.30
C ARG A 265 12.14 22.04 -6.16
N LYS A 266 11.53 22.56 -7.22
CA LYS A 266 10.87 21.78 -8.27
C LYS A 266 11.79 21.62 -9.48
N ILE A 267 11.84 20.43 -10.02
CA ILE A 267 12.42 20.09 -11.31
C ILE A 267 11.31 19.51 -12.17
N ASN A 268 10.84 20.28 -13.13
CA ASN A 268 9.83 19.83 -14.06
C ASN A 268 10.47 18.93 -15.11
N ILE A 269 10.01 17.68 -15.18
CA ILE A 269 10.42 16.69 -16.17
C ILE A 269 9.26 16.43 -17.14
N PRO A 270 9.49 15.94 -18.35
CA PRO A 270 8.43 15.47 -19.24
C PRO A 270 7.63 14.33 -18.60
N GLU A 271 6.41 14.12 -19.06
CA GLU A 271 5.65 12.91 -18.77
C GLU A 271 6.47 11.65 -19.11
N ASN A 272 6.44 10.63 -18.25
CA ASN A 272 7.28 9.43 -18.34
C ASN A 272 8.81 9.70 -18.24
N GLY A 273 9.24 10.88 -17.81
CA GLY A 273 10.67 11.24 -17.69
C GLY A 273 11.38 10.71 -16.43
N ALA A 274 10.67 10.09 -15.50
CA ALA A 274 11.23 9.67 -14.20
C ALA A 274 12.40 8.68 -14.34
N GLY A 275 12.27 7.68 -15.22
CA GLY A 275 13.34 6.72 -15.49
C GLY A 275 14.61 7.36 -16.05
N ALA A 276 14.45 8.30 -16.99
CA ALA A 276 15.57 9.05 -17.55
C ALA A 276 16.24 9.95 -16.49
N ALA A 277 15.46 10.60 -15.62
CA ALA A 277 15.99 11.42 -14.53
C ALA A 277 16.80 10.59 -13.53
N ALA A 278 16.33 9.39 -13.15
CA ALA A 278 17.05 8.48 -12.28
C ALA A 278 18.40 8.05 -12.88
N LYS A 279 18.42 7.65 -14.15
CA LYS A 279 19.65 7.28 -14.89
C LYS A 279 20.66 8.41 -14.93
N LEU A 280 20.23 9.65 -15.21
CA LEU A 280 21.10 10.82 -15.24
C LEU A 280 21.70 11.09 -13.86
N MET A 281 20.88 11.10 -12.81
CA MET A 281 21.37 11.31 -11.43
C MET A 281 22.38 10.23 -11.03
N LEU A 282 22.11 8.97 -11.35
CA LEU A 282 23.03 7.87 -11.09
C LEU A 282 24.36 8.06 -11.84
N ARG A 283 24.30 8.42 -13.13
CA ARG A 283 25.51 8.66 -13.93
C ARG A 283 26.34 9.81 -13.39
N TYR A 284 25.70 10.92 -13.00
CA TYR A 284 26.41 12.08 -12.45
C TYR A 284 27.00 11.79 -11.08
N ALA A 285 26.32 11.01 -10.24
CA ALA A 285 26.87 10.58 -8.96
C ALA A 285 28.11 9.71 -9.16
N LEU A 286 28.09 8.76 -10.10
CA LEU A 286 29.22 7.89 -10.43
C LEU A 286 30.42 8.64 -11.02
N ASN A 287 30.19 9.79 -11.66
CA ASN A 287 31.26 10.65 -12.19
C ASN A 287 31.84 11.62 -11.13
N HIS A 288 31.24 11.67 -9.92
CA HIS A 288 31.73 12.56 -8.86
C HIS A 288 32.96 11.98 -8.19
N ASP A 289 33.96 12.85 -7.89
CA ASP A 289 35.18 12.44 -7.22
C ASP A 289 34.90 11.75 -5.87
N GLY A 290 35.55 10.60 -5.67
CA GLY A 290 35.40 9.81 -4.45
C GLY A 290 34.22 8.82 -4.44
N VAL A 291 33.41 8.78 -5.48
CA VAL A 291 32.33 7.79 -5.64
C VAL A 291 32.82 6.66 -6.54
N GLY A 292 32.84 5.43 -5.99
CA GLY A 292 33.19 4.22 -6.74
C GLY A 292 31.93 3.44 -7.14
N ALA A 293 31.88 2.97 -8.38
CA ALA A 293 30.90 1.96 -8.75
C ALA A 293 31.21 0.68 -7.98
N GLY A 294 30.45 0.35 -6.95
CA GLY A 294 30.52 -0.96 -6.31
C GLY A 294 30.28 -2.07 -7.35
N SER A 295 30.87 -3.26 -7.18
CA SER A 295 30.85 -4.36 -8.14
C SER A 295 29.44 -4.86 -8.55
N LYS A 296 28.39 -4.38 -7.90
CA LYS A 296 26.98 -4.78 -8.15
C LYS A 296 26.14 -3.69 -8.81
N VAL A 297 26.68 -2.48 -9.06
CA VAL A 297 25.93 -1.38 -9.66
C VAL A 297 26.08 -1.43 -11.17
N GLU A 298 24.96 -1.57 -11.88
CA GLU A 298 24.94 -1.45 -13.34
C GLU A 298 25.05 0.03 -13.73
N VAL A 299 26.08 0.36 -14.50
CA VAL A 299 26.30 1.71 -14.99
C VAL A 299 25.41 1.95 -16.22
N PRO A 300 24.57 2.99 -16.25
CA PRO A 300 23.75 3.28 -17.41
C PRO A 300 24.58 3.48 -18.69
N ALA A 301 24.12 2.93 -19.80
CA ALA A 301 24.84 2.99 -21.07
C ALA A 301 24.93 4.42 -21.61
N ALA A 302 26.04 4.76 -22.28
CA ALA A 302 26.27 6.11 -22.82
C ALA A 302 25.13 6.60 -23.72
N LYS A 303 24.59 5.74 -24.57
CA LYS A 303 23.45 6.07 -25.45
C LYS A 303 22.17 6.41 -24.68
N GLU A 304 21.91 5.74 -23.55
CA GLU A 304 20.74 6.03 -22.70
C GLU A 304 20.89 7.39 -22.04
N ILE A 305 22.12 7.74 -21.64
CA ILE A 305 22.44 9.05 -21.05
C ILE A 305 22.27 10.16 -22.08
N GLU A 306 22.86 10.02 -23.28
CA GLU A 306 22.70 10.99 -24.36
C GLU A 306 21.22 11.21 -24.73
N ALA A 307 20.44 10.15 -24.83
CA ALA A 307 19.00 10.24 -25.09
C ALA A 307 18.25 10.98 -23.96
N ALA A 308 18.59 10.71 -22.71
CA ALA A 308 18.00 11.38 -21.55
C ALA A 308 18.36 12.88 -21.50
N GLU A 309 19.62 13.23 -21.74
CA GLU A 309 20.08 14.64 -21.81
C GLU A 309 19.38 15.42 -22.93
N GLN A 310 19.22 14.80 -24.11
CA GLN A 310 18.48 15.39 -25.22
C GLN A 310 17.01 15.62 -24.90
N SER A 311 16.38 14.70 -24.14
CA SER A 311 14.96 14.80 -23.78
C SER A 311 14.66 15.92 -22.77
N PHE A 312 15.61 16.28 -21.92
CA PHE A 312 15.41 17.25 -20.83
C PHE A 312 15.90 18.68 -21.16
N GLY A 313 16.86 18.83 -22.04
CA GLY A 313 17.56 20.09 -22.27
C GLY A 313 18.56 20.46 -21.15
N SER A 314 19.38 21.47 -21.38
CA SER A 314 20.51 21.83 -20.51
C SER A 314 20.09 22.21 -19.08
N GLU A 315 19.04 23.02 -18.93
CA GLU A 315 18.61 23.53 -17.62
C GLU A 315 18.18 22.42 -16.66
N VAL A 316 17.36 21.47 -17.13
CA VAL A 316 16.89 20.33 -16.30
C VAL A 316 18.06 19.41 -16.02
N THR A 317 18.92 19.15 -17.01
CA THR A 317 20.12 18.32 -16.88
C THR A 317 21.07 18.87 -15.81
N GLU A 318 21.36 20.17 -15.81
CA GLU A 318 22.17 20.84 -14.79
C GLU A 318 21.57 20.74 -13.38
N LYS A 319 20.24 20.89 -13.26
CA LYS A 319 19.53 20.73 -11.98
C LYS A 319 19.62 19.29 -11.47
N LEU A 320 19.50 18.27 -12.32
CA LEU A 320 19.66 16.86 -11.95
C LEU A 320 21.10 16.54 -11.54
N GLN A 321 22.09 17.10 -12.23
CA GLN A 321 23.51 17.00 -11.86
C GLN A 321 23.73 17.59 -10.47
N GLN A 322 23.15 18.75 -10.18
CA GLN A 322 23.22 19.38 -8.86
C GLN A 322 22.60 18.49 -7.77
N VAL A 323 21.45 17.85 -8.04
CA VAL A 323 20.83 16.90 -7.09
C VAL A 323 21.77 15.74 -6.80
N ALA A 324 22.39 15.17 -7.82
CA ALA A 324 23.35 14.06 -7.65
C ALA A 324 24.54 14.48 -6.76
N ALA A 325 25.12 15.66 -6.98
CA ALA A 325 26.20 16.20 -6.14
C ALA A 325 25.75 16.45 -4.69
N GLU A 326 24.53 16.94 -4.48
CA GLU A 326 23.94 17.13 -3.15
C GLU A 326 23.72 15.80 -2.42
N LEU A 327 23.30 14.74 -3.13
CA LEU A 327 23.17 13.39 -2.57
C LEU A 327 24.54 12.81 -2.17
N VAL A 328 25.60 13.00 -2.97
CA VAL A 328 26.98 12.63 -2.60
C VAL A 328 27.41 13.37 -1.34
N SER A 329 27.16 14.68 -1.26
CA SER A 329 27.48 15.48 -0.07
C SER A 329 26.72 15.00 1.17
N ALA A 330 25.44 14.69 1.05
CA ALA A 330 24.63 14.14 2.14
C ALA A 330 25.17 12.77 2.63
N GLY A 331 25.68 11.93 1.73
CA GLY A 331 26.28 10.63 2.06
C GLY A 331 27.54 10.71 2.92
N THR A 332 28.20 11.86 2.98
CA THR A 332 29.39 12.11 3.83
C THR A 332 29.06 12.94 5.08
N ALA A 333 27.88 13.54 5.14
CA ALA A 333 27.42 14.37 6.25
C ALA A 333 26.87 13.52 7.43
N ALA A 334 26.65 14.17 8.57
CA ALA A 334 26.08 13.50 9.76
C ALA A 334 24.63 13.02 9.54
N LYS A 335 23.87 13.71 8.67
CA LYS A 335 22.50 13.34 8.27
C LYS A 335 22.52 12.99 6.79
N GLY A 336 21.94 11.86 6.45
CA GLY A 336 21.82 11.39 5.07
C GLY A 336 20.69 12.02 4.27
N ALA A 337 20.46 11.50 3.08
CA ALA A 337 19.35 11.85 2.22
C ALA A 337 18.40 10.66 2.00
N ILE A 338 17.12 10.96 1.77
CA ILE A 338 16.08 9.96 1.48
C ILE A 338 15.52 10.20 0.08
N ILE A 339 15.42 9.13 -0.71
CA ILE A 339 14.84 9.15 -2.05
C ILE A 339 13.53 8.37 -2.03
N LEU A 340 12.42 9.04 -2.30
CA LEU A 340 11.10 8.42 -2.36
C LEU A 340 10.53 8.53 -3.78
N TYR A 341 9.88 7.48 -4.24
CA TYR A 341 9.25 7.47 -5.56
C TYR A 341 7.89 6.76 -5.52
N ASP A 342 6.97 7.15 -6.42
CA ASP A 342 5.69 6.45 -6.53
C ASP A 342 5.88 5.08 -7.18
N GLU A 343 5.23 4.05 -6.64
CA GLU A 343 5.26 2.71 -7.22
C GLU A 343 4.78 2.68 -8.68
N LEU A 344 3.76 3.49 -9.00
CA LEU A 344 3.18 3.54 -10.32
C LEU A 344 4.12 4.15 -11.36
N ALA A 345 5.04 5.01 -10.96
CA ALA A 345 6.04 5.58 -11.87
C ALA A 345 6.97 4.53 -12.49
N THR A 346 7.09 3.35 -11.88
CA THR A 346 7.88 2.24 -12.45
C THR A 346 7.17 1.55 -13.62
N LEU A 347 5.89 1.85 -13.83
CA LEU A 347 5.08 1.30 -14.93
C LEU A 347 5.12 2.18 -16.18
N ASP A 348 5.66 3.38 -16.07
CA ASP A 348 5.78 4.31 -17.17
C ASP A 348 6.74 3.75 -18.24
N PRO A 349 6.47 4.00 -19.52
CA PRO A 349 7.40 3.63 -20.60
C PRO A 349 8.80 4.18 -20.35
N GLY A 350 9.81 3.33 -20.41
CA GLY A 350 11.22 3.69 -20.16
C GLY A 350 11.62 3.79 -18.69
N ALA A 351 10.72 3.48 -17.75
CA ALA A 351 10.96 3.49 -16.32
C ALA A 351 11.16 2.09 -15.70
N GLU A 352 11.39 1.07 -16.53
CA GLU A 352 11.54 -0.32 -16.09
C GLU A 352 12.68 -0.51 -15.07
N LYS A 353 13.71 0.35 -15.14
CA LYS A 353 14.85 0.37 -14.22
C LYS A 353 14.78 1.47 -13.15
N LEU A 354 13.69 2.26 -13.07
CA LEU A 354 13.58 3.39 -12.15
C LEU A 354 13.94 3.01 -10.71
N ALA A 355 13.34 1.96 -10.19
CA ALA A 355 13.58 1.52 -8.82
C ALA A 355 15.03 1.05 -8.62
N THR A 356 15.60 0.30 -9.58
CA THR A 356 16.98 -0.17 -9.55
C THR A 356 17.97 0.98 -9.60
N ASP A 357 17.75 1.94 -10.48
CA ASP A 357 18.62 3.11 -10.65
C ASP A 357 18.60 4.01 -9.41
N LEU A 358 17.43 4.22 -8.78
CA LEU A 358 17.32 4.99 -7.55
C LEU A 358 17.93 4.26 -6.35
N GLN A 359 17.83 2.94 -6.26
CA GLN A 359 18.53 2.17 -5.23
C GLN A 359 20.05 2.22 -5.46
N ALA A 360 20.50 2.04 -6.70
CA ALA A 360 21.91 2.18 -7.04
C ALA A 360 22.44 3.58 -6.67
N LEU A 361 21.67 4.63 -6.98
CA LEU A 361 21.98 6.01 -6.60
C LEU A 361 22.15 6.15 -5.08
N ALA A 362 21.22 5.62 -4.29
CA ALA A 362 21.30 5.67 -2.82
C ALA A 362 22.54 4.92 -2.29
N VAL A 363 22.86 3.75 -2.88
CA VAL A 363 24.04 2.95 -2.53
C VAL A 363 25.34 3.70 -2.84
N VAL A 364 25.53 4.14 -4.08
CA VAL A 364 26.79 4.79 -4.51
C VAL A 364 27.01 6.13 -3.82
N THR A 365 25.95 6.82 -3.43
CA THR A 365 26.02 8.07 -2.67
C THR A 365 26.04 7.87 -1.15
N ASN A 366 26.14 6.62 -0.66
CA ASN A 366 26.16 6.27 0.76
C ASN A 366 24.94 6.81 1.56
N ASN A 367 23.75 6.81 0.93
CA ASN A 367 22.51 7.24 1.56
C ASN A 367 21.61 6.06 1.91
N ILE A 368 22.16 5.01 2.51
CA ILE A 368 21.46 3.84 3.06
C ILE A 368 22.07 3.46 4.41
N ASP A 369 21.30 2.76 5.24
CA ASP A 369 21.70 2.21 6.55
C ASP A 369 22.30 3.24 7.52
N ARG A 370 21.84 4.50 7.42
CA ARG A 370 22.24 5.62 8.26
C ARG A 370 21.03 6.44 8.71
N ILE A 371 21.17 7.20 9.78
CA ILE A 371 20.10 8.09 10.27
C ILE A 371 19.74 9.11 9.20
N GLY A 372 18.44 9.20 8.88
CA GLY A 372 17.93 10.14 7.89
C GLY A 372 18.36 9.81 6.46
N SER A 373 18.73 8.57 6.17
CA SER A 373 19.03 8.09 4.83
C SER A 373 18.10 6.96 4.43
N GLY A 374 17.93 6.77 3.12
CA GLY A 374 17.15 5.66 2.59
C GLY A 374 16.62 5.89 1.18
N VAL A 375 16.02 4.84 0.64
CA VAL A 375 15.33 4.85 -0.64
C VAL A 375 14.13 3.92 -0.55
N GLY A 376 13.05 4.25 -1.23
CA GLY A 376 11.94 3.32 -1.33
C GLY A 376 10.72 3.81 -2.07
N PRO A 377 9.89 2.85 -2.51
CA PRO A 377 8.60 3.13 -3.12
C PRO A 377 7.58 3.62 -2.11
N LEU A 378 6.67 4.46 -2.57
CA LEU A 378 5.45 4.82 -1.88
C LEU A 378 4.30 4.01 -2.47
N PHE A 379 3.84 2.99 -1.74
CA PHE A 379 2.72 2.15 -2.14
C PHE A 379 1.37 2.83 -1.91
N GLY A 380 0.38 2.51 -2.74
CA GLY A 380 -0.95 3.10 -2.64
C GLY A 380 -1.83 2.54 -1.53
N ASP A 381 -1.96 1.23 -1.46
CA ASP A 381 -2.92 0.53 -0.60
C ASP A 381 -2.32 0.11 0.75
N ALA A 382 -3.20 -0.09 1.73
CA ALA A 382 -2.85 -0.26 3.14
C ALA A 382 -1.90 -1.42 3.43
N ASN A 383 -2.04 -2.55 2.71
CA ASN A 383 -1.23 -3.75 2.89
C ASN A 383 -0.46 -4.13 1.61
N SER A 384 -0.10 -3.15 0.77
CA SER A 384 0.64 -3.44 -0.47
C SER A 384 1.95 -4.14 -0.21
N LEU A 385 2.68 -3.72 0.82
CA LEU A 385 3.94 -4.34 1.20
C LEU A 385 3.70 -5.73 1.81
N GLY A 386 2.76 -5.85 2.76
CA GLY A 386 2.44 -7.14 3.36
C GLY A 386 1.95 -8.17 2.33
N ALA A 387 1.19 -7.75 1.33
CA ALA A 387 0.77 -8.66 0.26
C ALA A 387 1.97 -9.24 -0.50
N ARG A 388 3.00 -8.44 -0.76
CA ARG A 388 4.25 -8.88 -1.38
C ARG A 388 5.07 -9.78 -0.46
N ASP A 389 5.19 -9.40 0.81
CA ASP A 389 5.89 -10.18 1.84
C ASP A 389 5.29 -11.57 2.00
N MET A 390 3.95 -11.67 1.87
CA MET A 390 3.22 -12.95 1.93
C MET A 390 3.31 -13.77 0.64
N GLY A 391 4.05 -13.31 -0.39
CA GLY A 391 4.22 -14.03 -1.64
C GLY A 391 3.02 -13.98 -2.59
N LEU A 392 2.21 -12.91 -2.54
CA LEU A 392 1.17 -12.65 -3.53
C LEU A 392 1.81 -12.09 -4.82
N LEU A 393 2.75 -12.84 -5.36
CA LEU A 393 3.59 -12.52 -6.52
C LEU A 393 3.77 -13.77 -7.39
N PRO A 394 3.89 -13.64 -8.72
CA PRO A 394 3.96 -14.80 -9.62
C PRO A 394 5.27 -15.60 -9.52
N ASP A 395 6.31 -15.04 -8.96
CA ASP A 395 7.67 -15.55 -9.00
C ASP A 395 8.38 -15.56 -7.63
N ALA A 396 7.66 -15.21 -6.56
CA ALA A 396 8.19 -15.24 -5.21
C ALA A 396 7.21 -15.89 -4.22
N LEU A 397 7.77 -16.72 -3.35
CA LEU A 397 7.14 -17.24 -2.14
C LEU A 397 7.18 -16.19 -1.02
N PRO A 398 6.52 -16.43 0.15
CA PRO A 398 6.70 -15.58 1.32
C PRO A 398 8.16 -15.29 1.62
N GLY A 399 8.48 -14.02 1.98
CA GLY A 399 9.84 -13.59 2.21
C GLY A 399 10.71 -13.47 0.95
N TYR A 400 10.09 -13.34 -0.22
CA TYR A 400 10.73 -13.15 -1.53
C TYR A 400 11.62 -14.31 -1.97
N VAL A 401 11.42 -15.51 -1.45
CA VAL A 401 12.10 -16.71 -1.93
C VAL A 401 11.62 -17.00 -3.35
N ALA A 402 12.56 -17.10 -4.32
CA ALA A 402 12.23 -17.32 -5.71
C ALA A 402 11.46 -18.64 -5.91
N THR A 403 10.42 -18.63 -6.76
CA THR A 403 9.74 -19.85 -7.19
C THR A 403 10.59 -20.60 -8.22
N ALA A 404 10.46 -21.94 -8.27
CA ALA A 404 11.15 -22.76 -9.29
C ALA A 404 10.69 -22.41 -10.72
N GLU A 405 9.41 -22.07 -10.86
CA GLU A 405 8.81 -21.65 -12.13
C GLU A 405 8.05 -20.35 -11.89
N LYS A 406 8.28 -19.36 -12.75
CA LYS A 406 7.55 -18.11 -12.73
C LYS A 406 6.11 -18.33 -13.23
N GLY A 407 5.12 -17.81 -12.48
CA GLY A 407 3.74 -17.72 -12.91
C GLY A 407 3.46 -16.48 -13.77
N LEU A 408 2.20 -16.32 -14.16
CA LEU A 408 1.70 -15.16 -14.89
C LEU A 408 1.50 -13.98 -13.94
N ALA A 409 1.94 -12.79 -14.36
CA ALA A 409 1.65 -11.53 -13.67
C ALA A 409 0.20 -11.06 -13.92
N TYR A 410 -0.25 -10.04 -13.20
CA TYR A 410 -1.62 -9.55 -13.24
C TYR A 410 -2.18 -9.33 -14.65
N ASP A 411 -1.45 -8.63 -15.53
CA ASP A 411 -1.90 -8.37 -16.89
C ASP A 411 -1.87 -9.61 -17.77
N GLU A 412 -0.87 -10.46 -17.55
CA GLU A 412 -0.75 -11.74 -18.24
C GLU A 412 -1.90 -12.67 -17.86
N ILE A 413 -2.29 -12.72 -16.57
CA ILE A 413 -3.47 -13.47 -16.11
C ILE A 413 -4.73 -13.02 -16.85
N LEU A 414 -4.91 -11.70 -17.02
CA LEU A 414 -6.10 -11.13 -17.65
C LEU A 414 -6.08 -11.18 -19.18
N SER A 415 -4.94 -11.45 -19.81
CA SER A 415 -4.80 -11.48 -21.29
C SER A 415 -4.51 -12.87 -21.85
N ASN A 416 -4.04 -13.83 -21.04
CA ASN A 416 -3.66 -15.14 -21.51
C ASN A 416 -4.88 -16.06 -21.73
N PRO A 417 -5.15 -16.53 -22.96
CA PRO A 417 -6.30 -17.38 -23.26
C PRO A 417 -6.21 -18.80 -22.67
N GLN A 418 -5.05 -19.20 -22.15
CA GLN A 418 -4.87 -20.48 -21.47
C GLN A 418 -5.40 -20.47 -20.03
N VAL A 419 -5.60 -19.29 -19.43
CA VAL A 419 -6.27 -19.17 -18.12
C VAL A 419 -7.75 -19.47 -18.33
N LYS A 420 -8.23 -20.52 -17.68
CA LYS A 420 -9.60 -21.04 -17.76
C LYS A 420 -10.39 -20.80 -16.48
N ALA A 421 -9.72 -20.82 -15.32
CA ALA A 421 -10.35 -20.51 -14.03
C ALA A 421 -9.63 -19.35 -13.36
N LEU A 422 -10.41 -18.40 -12.84
CA LEU A 422 -9.90 -17.26 -12.09
C LEU A 422 -10.56 -17.20 -10.71
N PHE A 423 -9.74 -17.16 -9.65
CA PHE A 423 -10.18 -16.88 -8.29
C PHE A 423 -9.76 -15.46 -7.90
N VAL A 424 -10.73 -14.61 -7.63
CA VAL A 424 -10.51 -13.21 -7.24
C VAL A 424 -10.89 -13.03 -5.77
N MET A 425 -9.98 -12.52 -4.94
CA MET A 425 -10.20 -12.25 -3.52
C MET A 425 -10.01 -10.76 -3.20
N GLY A 426 -11.10 -10.08 -2.83
CA GLY A 426 -11.07 -8.67 -2.40
C GLY A 426 -10.57 -7.67 -3.44
N ALA A 427 -10.69 -8.02 -4.72
CA ALA A 427 -10.22 -7.20 -5.83
C ALA A 427 -11.30 -7.05 -6.92
N ASN A 428 -11.18 -6.02 -7.75
CA ASN A 428 -12.15 -5.73 -8.80
C ASN A 428 -11.48 -5.49 -10.15
N PRO A 429 -10.85 -6.52 -10.76
CA PRO A 429 -10.11 -6.39 -12.01
C PRO A 429 -10.95 -5.86 -13.18
N ALA A 430 -12.24 -6.19 -13.27
CA ALA A 430 -13.11 -5.68 -14.33
C ALA A 430 -13.14 -4.14 -14.38
N ARG A 431 -13.08 -3.48 -13.23
CA ARG A 431 -13.05 -2.01 -13.14
C ARG A 431 -11.79 -1.38 -13.76
N HIS A 432 -10.71 -2.12 -13.83
CA HIS A 432 -9.43 -1.64 -14.36
C HIS A 432 -9.25 -1.94 -15.87
N LEU A 433 -10.17 -2.72 -16.43
CA LEU A 433 -10.18 -3.01 -17.86
C LEU A 433 -11.00 -1.96 -18.61
N ALA A 434 -10.48 -1.49 -19.74
CA ALA A 434 -11.17 -0.49 -20.56
C ALA A 434 -12.56 -0.96 -21.06
N SER A 435 -12.72 -2.28 -21.25
CA SER A 435 -13.99 -2.91 -21.64
C SER A 435 -14.98 -3.06 -20.49
N GLY A 436 -14.50 -3.04 -19.24
CA GLY A 436 -15.29 -3.45 -18.06
C GLY A 436 -15.60 -4.94 -18.00
N GLU A 437 -15.13 -5.74 -18.97
CA GLU A 437 -15.38 -7.17 -19.08
C GLU A 437 -14.11 -7.98 -18.91
N LEU A 438 -14.22 -9.09 -18.17
CA LEU A 438 -13.15 -10.08 -18.05
C LEU A 438 -13.04 -10.92 -19.34
N PRO A 439 -11.89 -11.62 -19.56
CA PRO A 439 -11.67 -12.41 -20.76
C PRO A 439 -12.77 -13.47 -20.98
N LYS A 440 -13.34 -13.51 -22.17
CA LYS A 440 -14.37 -14.51 -22.56
C LYS A 440 -13.83 -15.95 -22.65
N THR A 441 -12.52 -16.11 -22.55
CA THR A 441 -11.84 -17.42 -22.51
C THR A 441 -11.93 -18.10 -21.15
N LEU A 442 -12.35 -17.37 -20.10
CA LEU A 442 -12.61 -17.93 -18.78
C LEU A 442 -13.83 -18.86 -18.83
N GLU A 443 -13.66 -20.07 -18.29
CA GLU A 443 -14.71 -21.07 -18.15
C GLU A 443 -15.30 -21.08 -16.73
N PHE A 444 -14.57 -20.49 -15.76
CA PHE A 444 -15.01 -20.40 -14.38
C PHE A 444 -14.41 -19.18 -13.67
N LEU A 445 -15.27 -18.39 -13.05
CA LEU A 445 -14.90 -17.24 -12.26
C LEU A 445 -15.51 -17.35 -10.86
N VAL A 446 -14.67 -17.36 -9.83
CA VAL A 446 -15.09 -17.24 -8.43
C VAL A 446 -14.58 -15.93 -7.84
N VAL A 447 -15.48 -15.20 -7.18
CA VAL A 447 -15.17 -13.92 -6.54
C VAL A 447 -15.53 -13.97 -5.06
N GLN A 448 -14.59 -13.65 -4.21
CA GLN A 448 -14.76 -13.50 -2.77
C GLN A 448 -14.66 -12.01 -2.44
N ASP A 449 -15.78 -11.38 -2.05
CA ASP A 449 -15.84 -9.94 -1.84
C ASP A 449 -16.95 -9.57 -0.84
N ILE A 450 -16.93 -8.33 -0.34
CA ILE A 450 -17.95 -7.77 0.56
C ILE A 450 -19.18 -7.23 -0.18
N ALA A 451 -19.05 -6.97 -1.48
CA ALA A 451 -20.05 -6.34 -2.31
C ALA A 451 -20.16 -6.99 -3.71
N LEU A 452 -21.27 -6.75 -4.39
CA LEU A 452 -21.45 -7.20 -5.77
C LEU A 452 -20.79 -6.19 -6.73
N THR A 453 -19.45 -6.28 -6.84
CA THR A 453 -18.64 -5.44 -7.72
C THR A 453 -18.84 -5.78 -9.20
N GLU A 454 -18.28 -5.00 -10.12
CA GLU A 454 -18.32 -5.25 -11.57
C GLU A 454 -17.74 -6.63 -11.92
N THR A 455 -16.69 -7.06 -11.20
CA THR A 455 -16.13 -8.42 -11.33
C THR A 455 -17.08 -9.46 -10.75
N ALA A 456 -17.65 -9.23 -9.57
CA ALA A 456 -18.56 -10.16 -8.92
C ALA A 456 -19.87 -10.36 -9.72
N GLN A 457 -20.33 -9.34 -10.44
CA GLN A 457 -21.49 -9.46 -11.34
C GLN A 457 -21.25 -10.42 -12.52
N GLN A 458 -20.00 -10.61 -12.93
CA GLN A 458 -19.60 -11.54 -13.99
C GLN A 458 -19.30 -12.96 -13.47
N ALA A 459 -19.17 -13.14 -12.16
CA ALA A 459 -18.76 -14.40 -11.55
C ALA A 459 -19.77 -15.53 -11.70
N ASP A 460 -19.29 -16.76 -11.71
CA ASP A 460 -20.10 -17.99 -11.58
C ASP A 460 -20.47 -18.24 -10.12
N VAL A 461 -19.53 -17.90 -9.21
CA VAL A 461 -19.75 -18.00 -7.76
C VAL A 461 -19.28 -16.73 -7.07
N VAL A 462 -20.11 -16.20 -6.17
CA VAL A 462 -19.75 -15.09 -5.30
C VAL A 462 -19.82 -15.53 -3.85
N LEU A 463 -18.70 -15.38 -3.12
CA LEU A 463 -18.55 -15.76 -1.72
C LEU A 463 -18.53 -14.49 -0.84
N PRO A 464 -19.48 -14.31 0.09
CA PRO A 464 -19.59 -13.12 0.91
C PRO A 464 -18.50 -13.05 1.98
N ALA A 465 -17.60 -12.07 1.84
CA ALA A 465 -16.54 -11.77 2.76
C ALA A 465 -16.92 -10.69 3.79
N VAL A 466 -16.06 -10.45 4.77
CA VAL A 466 -16.24 -9.42 5.79
C VAL A 466 -15.26 -8.25 5.62
N THR A 467 -15.58 -7.10 6.23
CA THR A 467 -14.71 -5.91 6.21
C THR A 467 -13.62 -5.99 7.28
N PHE A 468 -12.64 -5.06 7.21
CA PHE A 468 -11.60 -4.93 8.23
C PHE A 468 -12.14 -4.73 9.65
N ALA A 469 -13.31 -4.12 9.81
CA ALA A 469 -13.92 -3.90 11.12
C ALA A 469 -14.55 -5.15 11.73
N GLU A 470 -14.68 -6.24 10.98
CA GLU A 470 -15.37 -7.48 11.36
C GLU A 470 -14.44 -8.68 11.52
N LYS A 471 -13.12 -8.49 11.37
CA LYS A 471 -12.10 -9.54 11.47
C LYS A 471 -10.89 -9.06 12.24
N ASP A 472 -10.12 -10.01 12.77
CA ASP A 472 -8.79 -9.81 13.29
C ASP A 472 -7.76 -10.21 12.24
N GLY A 473 -6.55 -9.66 12.32
CA GLY A 473 -5.44 -9.97 11.44
C GLY A 473 -4.36 -8.89 11.53
N THR A 474 -3.36 -8.95 10.66
CA THR A 474 -2.26 -7.97 10.62
C THR A 474 -2.16 -7.31 9.26
N MET A 475 -1.62 -6.09 9.22
CA MET A 475 -1.21 -5.37 8.01
C MET A 475 0.20 -4.83 8.20
N THR A 476 0.94 -4.76 7.10
CA THR A 476 2.30 -4.22 7.07
C THR A 476 2.33 -2.94 6.27
N ASN A 477 2.70 -1.84 6.90
CA ASN A 477 2.76 -0.54 6.26
C ASN A 477 4.01 -0.35 5.38
N VAL A 478 4.15 0.82 4.76
CA VAL A 478 5.23 1.12 3.78
C VAL A 478 6.64 1.03 4.36
N ASP A 479 6.82 1.21 5.67
CA ASP A 479 8.11 1.11 6.37
C ASP A 479 8.27 -0.16 7.23
N HIS A 480 7.57 -1.23 6.84
CA HIS A 480 7.61 -2.54 7.51
C HIS A 480 7.12 -2.55 8.97
N HIS A 481 6.26 -1.62 9.33
CA HIS A 481 5.61 -1.64 10.61
C HIS A 481 4.39 -2.59 10.56
N VAL A 482 4.49 -3.74 11.20
CA VAL A 482 3.42 -4.76 11.27
C VAL A 482 2.45 -4.39 12.39
N GLN A 483 1.18 -4.27 12.07
CA GLN A 483 0.17 -3.74 12.99
C GLN A 483 -1.08 -4.62 13.01
N ILE A 484 -1.72 -4.75 14.19
CA ILE A 484 -2.92 -5.58 14.34
C ILE A 484 -4.17 -4.79 13.96
N VAL A 485 -4.90 -5.29 12.98
CA VAL A 485 -6.29 -4.96 12.72
C VAL A 485 -7.17 -5.73 13.71
N ARG A 486 -8.00 -5.03 14.48
CA ARG A 486 -8.83 -5.66 15.50
C ARG A 486 -10.30 -5.56 15.18
N ARG A 487 -10.99 -6.68 15.37
CA ARG A 487 -12.43 -6.80 15.16
C ARG A 487 -13.22 -5.89 16.10
N ALA A 488 -13.88 -4.90 15.52
CA ALA A 488 -14.76 -3.97 16.23
C ALA A 488 -16.24 -4.39 16.20
N LEU A 489 -16.67 -5.02 15.10
CA LEU A 489 -18.02 -5.50 14.83
C LEU A 489 -18.08 -7.03 14.82
N ARG A 490 -19.27 -7.58 15.02
CA ARG A 490 -19.55 -8.96 14.63
C ARG A 490 -19.64 -9.05 13.11
N PRO A 491 -19.18 -10.15 12.49
CA PRO A 491 -19.44 -10.42 11.07
C PRO A 491 -20.92 -10.30 10.75
N LEU A 492 -21.24 -9.78 9.58
CA LEU A 492 -22.63 -9.80 9.10
C LEU A 492 -23.13 -11.25 9.04
N PRO A 493 -24.37 -11.51 9.50
CA PRO A 493 -24.94 -12.85 9.41
C PRO A 493 -24.85 -13.40 7.99
N GLY A 494 -24.25 -14.59 7.86
CA GLY A 494 -24.05 -15.27 6.59
C GLY A 494 -22.75 -14.97 5.85
N ALA A 495 -22.05 -13.87 6.15
CA ALA A 495 -20.70 -13.61 5.66
C ALA A 495 -19.65 -14.29 6.56
N LYS A 496 -18.46 -14.56 6.02
CA LYS A 496 -17.32 -15.18 6.72
C LYS A 496 -16.05 -14.39 6.51
N ALA A 497 -15.11 -14.49 7.44
CA ALA A 497 -13.78 -13.94 7.23
C ALA A 497 -13.08 -14.67 6.06
N ASP A 498 -12.25 -13.96 5.33
CA ASP A 498 -11.59 -14.50 4.14
C ASP A 498 -10.76 -15.74 4.48
N TRP A 499 -10.03 -15.72 5.60
CA TRP A 499 -9.25 -16.87 6.07
C TRP A 499 -10.12 -18.11 6.37
N GLU A 500 -11.33 -17.95 6.92
CA GLU A 500 -12.26 -19.06 7.17
C GLU A 500 -12.75 -19.69 5.85
N ILE A 501 -13.03 -18.86 4.85
CA ILE A 501 -13.45 -19.31 3.51
C ILE A 501 -12.33 -20.11 2.86
N LEU A 502 -11.09 -19.60 2.92
CA LEU A 502 -9.92 -20.24 2.34
C LEU A 502 -9.61 -21.60 2.98
N ILE A 503 -9.69 -21.71 4.32
CA ILE A 503 -9.52 -22.99 5.03
C ILE A 503 -10.60 -23.99 4.60
N ALA A 504 -11.86 -23.55 4.59
CA ALA A 504 -12.96 -24.42 4.21
C ALA A 504 -12.85 -24.93 2.76
N LEU A 505 -12.35 -24.09 1.85
CA LEU A 505 -12.08 -24.46 0.45
C LEU A 505 -10.86 -25.38 0.33
N ALA A 506 -9.76 -25.07 1.02
CA ALA A 506 -8.54 -25.87 1.02
C ALA A 506 -8.82 -27.31 1.47
N ASN A 507 -9.60 -27.47 2.53
CA ASN A 507 -9.95 -28.80 3.06
C ASN A 507 -10.83 -29.59 2.06
N ARG A 508 -11.69 -28.94 1.28
CA ARG A 508 -12.43 -29.60 0.18
C ARG A 508 -11.54 -29.94 -1.02
N LEU A 509 -10.45 -29.21 -1.18
CA LEU A 509 -9.44 -29.51 -2.18
C LEU A 509 -8.44 -30.61 -1.74
N GLY A 510 -8.61 -31.15 -0.53
CA GLY A 510 -7.83 -32.28 -0.01
C GLY A 510 -6.65 -31.86 0.88
N GLN A 511 -6.60 -30.60 1.30
CA GLN A 511 -5.68 -30.14 2.34
C GLN A 511 -6.22 -30.49 3.74
N ASN A 512 -5.41 -30.39 4.74
CA ASN A 512 -5.81 -30.62 6.14
C ASN A 512 -5.39 -29.41 6.99
N TRP A 513 -6.00 -28.26 6.73
CA TRP A 513 -5.70 -27.03 7.46
C TRP A 513 -6.56 -26.91 8.72
N THR A 514 -5.92 -26.68 9.86
CA THR A 514 -6.56 -26.71 11.19
C THR A 514 -6.37 -25.42 11.99
N TYR A 515 -6.13 -24.29 11.34
CA TYR A 515 -6.00 -23.00 12.01
C TYR A 515 -7.31 -22.62 12.71
N ALA A 516 -7.25 -22.29 14.00
CA ALA A 516 -8.39 -21.87 14.80
C ALA A 516 -8.58 -20.36 14.81
N SER A 517 -7.52 -19.59 14.50
CA SER A 517 -7.51 -18.12 14.55
C SER A 517 -6.49 -17.53 13.58
N PRO A 518 -6.60 -16.21 13.25
CA PRO A 518 -5.57 -15.50 12.52
C PRO A 518 -4.19 -15.54 13.19
N ARG A 519 -4.14 -15.65 14.52
CA ARG A 519 -2.88 -15.82 15.27
C ARG A 519 -2.13 -17.07 14.82
N ASP A 520 -2.80 -18.22 14.73
CA ASP A 520 -2.15 -19.48 14.35
C ASP A 520 -1.54 -19.38 12.93
N ILE A 521 -2.19 -18.59 12.07
CA ILE A 521 -1.70 -18.31 10.72
C ILE A 521 -0.48 -17.38 10.77
N PHE A 522 -0.51 -16.37 11.65
CA PHE A 522 0.59 -15.43 11.83
C PHE A 522 1.83 -16.13 12.43
N ASP A 523 1.63 -17.04 13.38
CA ASP A 523 2.72 -17.85 13.93
C ASP A 523 3.40 -18.66 12.83
N GLU A 524 2.63 -19.27 11.91
CA GLU A 524 3.20 -19.93 10.72
C GLU A 524 3.90 -18.95 9.77
N ILE A 525 3.37 -17.73 9.60
CA ILE A 525 4.04 -16.68 8.83
C ILE A 525 5.40 -16.34 9.44
N ALA A 526 5.46 -16.17 10.77
CA ALA A 526 6.70 -15.86 11.48
C ALA A 526 7.75 -16.96 11.35
N ASP A 527 7.31 -18.23 11.29
CA ASP A 527 8.20 -19.37 11.10
C ASP A 527 8.75 -19.49 9.66
N ASN A 528 7.97 -19.05 8.65
CA ASN A 528 8.28 -19.26 7.23
C ASN A 528 8.72 -18.00 6.48
N ASN A 529 8.60 -16.82 7.07
CA ASN A 529 8.98 -15.57 6.45
C ASN A 529 10.06 -14.86 7.28
N PRO A 530 11.31 -14.78 6.79
CA PRO A 530 12.43 -14.20 7.55
C PRO A 530 12.20 -12.77 8.01
N PHE A 531 11.39 -11.98 7.28
CA PHE A 531 11.06 -10.60 7.69
C PHE A 531 10.17 -10.53 8.93
N TYR A 532 9.40 -11.59 9.22
CA TYR A 532 8.48 -11.67 10.35
C TYR A 532 9.03 -12.56 11.49
N ALA A 533 10.22 -13.13 11.30
CA ALA A 533 10.82 -14.05 12.28
C ALA A 533 10.91 -13.41 13.68
N GLY A 534 10.44 -14.15 14.67
CA GLY A 534 10.44 -13.71 16.07
C GLY A 534 9.34 -12.71 16.45
N LEU A 535 8.46 -12.31 15.54
CA LEU A 535 7.28 -11.50 15.88
C LEU A 535 6.13 -12.41 16.32
N SER A 536 5.38 -11.94 17.32
CA SER A 536 4.12 -12.55 17.78
C SER A 536 3.03 -11.48 17.92
N TYR A 537 1.77 -11.89 18.04
CA TYR A 537 0.67 -10.95 18.31
C TYR A 537 0.86 -10.18 19.63
N GLU A 538 1.56 -10.77 20.60
CA GLU A 538 1.93 -10.13 21.86
C GLU A 538 2.90 -8.98 21.63
N ASP A 539 3.95 -9.20 20.83
CA ASP A 539 4.99 -8.20 20.53
C ASP A 539 4.41 -7.02 19.74
N LEU A 540 3.46 -7.30 18.84
CA LEU A 540 2.79 -6.24 18.08
C LEU A 540 1.96 -5.30 18.97
N GLY A 541 1.46 -5.77 20.10
CA GLY A 541 0.76 -4.96 21.10
C GLY A 541 -0.31 -4.03 20.51
N LEU A 542 -0.31 -2.76 20.95
CA LEU A 542 -1.27 -1.76 20.46
C LEU A 542 -0.74 -0.92 19.30
N LEU A 543 0.57 -0.72 19.21
CA LEU A 543 1.19 0.19 18.25
C LEU A 543 1.76 -0.52 17.03
N GLY A 544 1.94 -1.83 17.11
CA GLY A 544 2.65 -2.62 16.12
C GLY A 544 4.14 -2.70 16.44
N ALA A 545 4.87 -3.44 15.63
CA ALA A 545 6.32 -3.59 15.70
C ALA A 545 6.92 -3.64 14.30
N ARG A 546 8.15 -3.22 14.16
CA ARG A 546 8.89 -3.36 12.92
C ARG A 546 9.47 -4.75 12.79
N THR A 547 9.66 -5.18 11.57
CA THR A 547 10.36 -6.41 11.27
C THR A 547 11.83 -6.32 11.69
N GLN A 548 12.41 -7.43 12.13
CA GLN A 548 13.76 -7.45 12.72
C GLN A 548 14.87 -6.98 11.79
N GLU A 549 14.76 -7.17 10.47
CA GLU A 549 15.78 -6.68 9.52
C GLU A 549 15.94 -5.16 9.51
N GLN A 550 14.92 -4.41 9.91
CA GLN A 550 15.05 -2.95 10.06
C GLN A 550 15.72 -2.53 11.37
N GLU A 551 15.62 -3.31 12.43
CA GLU A 551 16.32 -3.01 13.69
C GLU A 551 17.82 -3.25 13.59
N VAL A 552 18.26 -4.32 12.94
CA VAL A 552 19.69 -4.62 12.73
C VAL A 552 20.41 -3.54 11.91
N ALA A 553 19.69 -2.88 11.01
CA ALA A 553 20.26 -1.78 10.23
C ALA A 553 20.39 -0.45 10.99
N ARG A 554 19.86 -0.36 12.22
CA ARG A 554 19.89 0.84 13.09
C ARG A 554 20.85 0.75 14.26
N ALA A 555 21.34 -0.44 14.58
CA ALA A 555 22.32 -0.68 15.62
C ALA A 555 23.74 -0.51 15.07
#